data_288e955ab670e11ed90c0d7faf2af42f
#
_entry.id   288e955ab670e11ed90c0d7faf2af42f
#
_cell.length_a   1.000
_cell.length_b   1.000
_cell.length_c   1.000
_cell.angle_alpha   90.00
_cell.angle_beta   90.00
_cell.angle_gamma   90.00
#
_symmetry.space_group_name_H-M   'P 1'
#
loop_
_entity.id
_entity.type
_entity.pdbx_description
1 polymer ?
#
loop_
_entity_poly.entity_id
_entity_poly.type
_entity_poly.pdbx_seq_one_letter_code
_entity_poly.pdbx_strand_id
1 'polypeptide(L)'
;FEDNFFSHQNCASESVKIMKKQNIEGCLLFNISKQSVNPGKNFGPYGLPKSALLNLCKQYAVDYGALGIRSNGVNADRIRSGLLNNAMITSRAKAREVSTDEYMRGNLLLNEVKAEDVANAFFHLAVSKKTTGAILTVDGGNIAASLR
;
A
#
# COMPACT_ATOMS: atom_id res chain seq x y z
N PHE A 1 8.02 -4.80 12.80
CA PHE A 1 7.09 -3.69 13.05
C PHE A 1 7.74 -2.32 12.88
N GLU A 2 8.99 -2.16 13.27
CA GLU A 2 9.67 -0.86 13.29
C GLU A 2 9.55 -0.13 11.94
N ASP A 3 10.10 -0.71 10.87
CA ASP A 3 10.16 -0.08 9.55
C ASP A 3 8.81 -0.06 8.80
N ASN A 4 7.92 -1.00 9.09
CA ASN A 4 6.69 -1.19 8.29
C ASN A 4 5.41 -0.73 9.00
N PHE A 5 5.48 -0.31 10.25
CA PHE A 5 4.35 0.19 11.01
C PHE A 5 4.71 1.44 11.82
N PHE A 6 5.62 1.33 12.80
CA PHE A 6 5.91 2.46 13.70
C PHE A 6 6.47 3.68 12.97
N SER A 7 7.31 3.51 11.96
CA SER A 7 7.79 4.62 11.13
C SER A 7 6.64 5.41 10.50
N HIS A 8 5.65 4.70 9.95
CA HIS A 8 4.46 5.31 9.36
C HIS A 8 3.55 5.96 10.41
N GLN A 9 3.33 5.27 11.53
CA GLN A 9 2.52 5.79 12.64
C GLN A 9 3.12 7.07 13.21
N ASN A 10 4.43 7.10 13.44
CA ASN A 10 5.12 8.28 13.97
C ASN A 10 5.02 9.46 13.02
N CYS A 11 5.30 9.26 11.72
CA CYS A 11 5.17 10.32 10.72
C CYS A 11 3.72 10.83 10.62
N ALA A 12 2.72 9.95 10.60
CA ALA A 12 1.32 10.32 10.51
C ALA A 12 0.87 11.08 11.77
N SER A 13 1.26 10.61 12.95
CA SER A 13 0.92 11.25 14.22
C SER A 13 1.47 12.68 14.30
N GLU A 14 2.75 12.87 13.96
CA GLU A 14 3.35 14.22 13.96
C GLU A 14 2.74 15.12 12.89
N SER A 15 2.45 14.57 11.70
CA SER A 15 1.77 15.34 10.64
C SER A 15 0.39 15.84 11.09
N VAL A 16 -0.40 14.99 11.76
CA VAL A 16 -1.71 15.39 12.32
C VAL A 16 -1.57 16.47 13.37
N LYS A 17 -0.60 16.38 14.28
CA LYS A 17 -0.34 17.42 15.27
C LYS A 17 -0.05 18.77 14.63
N ILE A 18 0.77 18.78 13.57
CA ILE A 18 1.10 19.98 12.80
C ILE A 18 -0.15 20.55 12.11
N MET A 19 -0.91 19.73 11.38
CA MET A 19 -2.13 20.14 10.69
C MET A 19 -3.15 20.74 11.67
N LYS A 20 -3.35 20.10 12.82
CA LYS A 20 -4.24 20.62 13.89
C LYS A 20 -3.75 21.97 14.43
N LYS A 21 -2.46 22.08 14.71
CA LYS A 21 -1.88 23.35 15.21
C LYS A 21 -2.01 24.48 14.19
N GLN A 22 -1.89 24.16 12.91
CA GLN A 22 -2.02 25.13 11.82
C GLN A 22 -3.47 25.39 11.41
N ASN A 23 -4.42 24.60 11.93
CA ASN A 23 -5.83 24.64 11.54
C ASN A 23 -6.04 24.52 10.03
N ILE A 24 -5.36 23.56 9.40
CA ILE A 24 -5.43 23.31 7.97
C ILE A 24 -6.02 21.92 7.68
N GLU A 25 -6.69 21.80 6.54
CA GLU A 25 -7.02 20.52 5.96
C GLU A 25 -5.75 19.77 5.53
N GLY A 26 -5.82 18.44 5.47
CA GLY A 26 -4.68 17.63 5.10
C GLY A 26 -5.03 16.30 4.44
N CYS A 27 -4.00 15.60 4.02
CA CYS A 27 -4.14 14.27 3.46
C CYS A 27 -2.97 13.38 3.90
N LEU A 28 -3.28 12.28 4.56
CA LEU A 28 -2.35 11.20 4.85
C LEU A 28 -2.49 10.12 3.78
N LEU A 29 -1.38 9.68 3.22
CA LEU A 29 -1.33 8.65 2.20
C LEU A 29 -0.41 7.51 2.65
N PHE A 30 -0.98 6.31 2.77
CA PHE A 30 -0.29 5.14 3.29
C PHE A 30 0.08 4.17 2.17
N ASN A 31 1.35 3.78 2.11
CA ASN A 31 1.82 2.72 1.25
C ASN A 31 1.59 1.36 1.91
N ILE A 32 0.49 0.73 1.53
CA ILE A 32 0.06 -0.57 2.07
C ILE A 32 0.71 -1.71 1.24
N SER A 33 0.14 -2.86 1.22
CA SER A 33 0.60 -4.00 0.44
C SER A 33 -0.51 -5.04 0.36
N LYS A 34 -0.54 -5.84 -0.69
CA LYS A 34 -1.46 -6.99 -0.76
C LYS A 34 -1.31 -7.94 0.44
N GLN A 35 -0.13 -8.01 1.05
CA GLN A 35 0.12 -8.83 2.22
C GLN A 35 -0.69 -8.40 3.45
N SER A 36 -1.26 -7.20 3.43
CA SER A 36 -2.17 -6.71 4.48
C SER A 36 -3.54 -7.40 4.45
N VAL A 37 -3.96 -7.92 3.29
CA VAL A 37 -5.29 -8.52 3.09
C VAL A 37 -5.25 -9.99 2.67
N ASN A 38 -4.19 -10.41 1.98
CA ASN A 38 -4.02 -11.77 1.51
C ASN A 38 -2.58 -12.24 1.75
N PRO A 39 -2.31 -12.85 2.92
CA PRO A 39 -0.96 -13.23 3.30
C PRO A 39 -0.40 -14.35 2.42
N GLY A 40 0.83 -14.17 1.97
CA GLY A 40 1.61 -15.19 1.29
C GLY A 40 2.35 -16.10 2.28
N LYS A 41 2.74 -17.29 1.83
CA LYS A 41 3.54 -18.23 2.63
C LYS A 41 4.86 -17.55 3.07
N ASN A 42 5.18 -17.66 4.35
CA ASN A 42 6.40 -17.11 4.98
C ASN A 42 6.50 -15.56 4.98
N PHE A 43 5.38 -14.84 4.78
CA PHE A 43 5.37 -13.36 4.79
C PHE A 43 4.84 -12.76 6.12
N GLY A 44 4.63 -13.55 7.17
CA GLY A 44 4.11 -13.07 8.45
C GLY A 44 4.82 -11.83 9.01
N PRO A 45 6.16 -11.80 9.10
CA PRO A 45 6.91 -10.65 9.62
C PRO A 45 6.70 -9.35 8.84
N TYR A 46 6.37 -9.44 7.57
CA TYR A 46 6.02 -8.30 6.71
C TYR A 46 4.51 -8.03 6.65
N GLY A 47 3.70 -9.08 6.53
CA GLY A 47 2.26 -8.96 6.35
C GLY A 47 1.53 -8.43 7.59
N LEU A 48 1.92 -8.87 8.79
CA LEU A 48 1.31 -8.43 10.05
C LEU A 48 1.41 -6.90 10.26
N PRO A 49 2.60 -6.27 10.17
CA PRO A 49 2.69 -4.82 10.27
C PRO A 49 1.95 -4.09 9.15
N LYS A 50 1.88 -4.65 7.92
CA LYS A 50 1.09 -4.07 6.83
C LYS A 50 -0.41 -4.18 7.05
N SER A 51 -0.90 -5.24 7.71
CA SER A 51 -2.30 -5.35 8.14
C SER A 51 -2.63 -4.33 9.23
N ALA A 52 -1.73 -4.14 10.18
CA ALA A 52 -1.86 -3.08 11.18
C ALA A 52 -1.89 -1.69 10.52
N LEU A 53 -1.03 -1.45 9.53
CA LEU A 53 -0.96 -0.19 8.77
C LEU A 53 -2.25 0.08 7.98
N LEU A 54 -2.84 -0.95 7.36
CA LEU A 54 -4.13 -0.86 6.69
C LEU A 54 -5.22 -0.40 7.65
N ASN A 55 -5.28 -0.98 8.85
CA ASN A 55 -6.25 -0.59 9.85
C ASN A 55 -5.98 0.82 10.38
N LEU A 56 -4.71 1.17 10.63
CA LEU A 56 -4.32 2.51 11.05
C LEU A 56 -4.77 3.58 10.05
N CYS A 57 -4.59 3.34 8.75
CA CYS A 57 -5.06 4.23 7.69
C CYS A 57 -6.57 4.53 7.81
N LYS A 58 -7.38 3.50 8.03
CA LYS A 58 -8.82 3.63 8.22
C LYS A 58 -9.17 4.33 9.54
N GLN A 59 -8.45 4.01 10.62
CA GLN A 59 -8.64 4.64 11.91
C GLN A 59 -8.39 6.15 11.86
N TYR A 60 -7.33 6.59 11.18
CA TYR A 60 -7.05 8.02 10.99
C TYR A 60 -8.15 8.74 10.19
N ALA A 61 -8.78 8.06 9.23
CA ALA A 61 -9.92 8.63 8.51
C ALA A 61 -11.11 8.89 9.45
N VAL A 62 -11.38 7.97 10.37
CA VAL A 62 -12.45 8.08 11.38
C VAL A 62 -12.12 9.18 12.38
N ASP A 63 -10.92 9.17 12.92
CA ASP A 63 -10.53 10.05 14.03
C ASP A 63 -10.39 11.52 13.61
N TYR A 64 -9.95 11.77 12.36
CA TYR A 64 -9.55 13.11 11.92
C TYR A 64 -10.35 13.67 10.74
N GLY A 65 -11.27 12.89 10.18
CA GLY A 65 -12.10 13.32 9.06
C GLY A 65 -12.91 14.59 9.36
N ALA A 66 -13.46 14.71 10.56
CA ALA A 66 -14.18 15.91 11.01
C ALA A 66 -13.31 17.19 11.08
N LEU A 67 -11.99 17.03 11.09
CA LEU A 67 -11.02 18.13 11.06
C LEU A 67 -10.54 18.45 9.63
N GLY A 68 -11.14 17.85 8.60
CA GLY A 68 -10.71 18.01 7.21
C GLY A 68 -9.42 17.27 6.87
N ILE A 69 -8.93 16.38 7.73
CA ILE A 69 -7.74 15.56 7.48
C ILE A 69 -8.19 14.22 6.93
N ARG A 70 -7.89 13.98 5.65
CA ARG A 70 -8.21 12.73 4.96
C ARG A 70 -7.10 11.71 5.15
N SER A 71 -7.46 10.43 5.16
CA SER A 71 -6.51 9.32 5.27
C SER A 71 -6.89 8.24 4.28
N ASN A 72 -6.00 7.95 3.34
CA ASN A 72 -6.20 6.95 2.29
C ASN A 72 -4.95 6.11 2.10
N GLY A 73 -5.08 4.97 1.43
CA GLY A 73 -3.96 4.08 1.17
C GLY A 73 -3.95 3.52 -0.24
N VAL A 74 -2.76 3.13 -0.70
CA VAL A 74 -2.58 2.37 -1.93
C VAL A 74 -2.07 0.98 -1.58
N ASN A 75 -2.77 -0.03 -2.08
CA ASN A 75 -2.43 -1.44 -1.97
C ASN A 75 -1.85 -1.91 -3.30
N ALA A 76 -0.52 -2.06 -3.37
CA ALA A 76 0.18 -2.49 -4.58
C ALA A 76 0.78 -3.90 -4.43
N ASP A 77 1.03 -4.55 -5.56
CA ASP A 77 1.71 -5.85 -5.63
C ASP A 77 2.73 -5.90 -6.76
N ARG A 78 3.87 -6.55 -6.50
CA ARG A 78 4.93 -6.85 -7.47
C ARG A 78 5.47 -5.65 -8.24
N ILE A 79 5.81 -4.59 -7.53
CA ILE A 79 6.45 -3.40 -8.13
C ILE A 79 7.96 -3.55 -8.06
N ARG A 80 8.67 -3.43 -9.19
CA ARG A 80 10.13 -3.36 -9.22
C ARG A 80 10.62 -2.19 -8.39
N SER A 81 11.50 -2.47 -7.46
CA SER A 81 11.98 -1.48 -6.48
C SER A 81 13.28 -1.97 -5.84
N GLY A 82 13.86 -1.17 -4.94
CA GLY A 82 14.94 -1.64 -4.10
C GLY A 82 14.58 -2.86 -3.25
N LEU A 83 13.33 -2.98 -2.83
CA LEU A 83 12.83 -4.15 -2.09
C LEU A 83 12.61 -5.36 -3.01
N LEU A 84 11.88 -5.19 -4.10
CA LEU A 84 11.63 -6.24 -5.11
C LEU A 84 12.62 -6.08 -6.26
N ASN A 85 13.87 -6.41 -6.00
CA ASN A 85 14.96 -6.36 -6.97
C ASN A 85 14.99 -7.61 -7.89
N ASN A 86 15.84 -7.58 -8.91
CA ASN A 86 15.93 -8.66 -9.91
C ASN A 86 16.28 -10.03 -9.29
N ALA A 87 17.16 -10.06 -8.28
CA ALA A 87 17.53 -11.32 -7.61
C ALA A 87 16.31 -11.94 -6.89
N MET A 88 15.52 -11.11 -6.20
CA MET A 88 14.30 -11.54 -5.54
C MET A 88 13.23 -11.98 -6.55
N ILE A 89 13.05 -11.26 -7.66
CA ILE A 89 12.13 -11.62 -8.74
C ILE A 89 12.50 -13.00 -9.29
N THR A 90 13.78 -13.21 -9.64
CA THR A 90 14.28 -14.49 -10.16
C THR A 90 14.05 -15.64 -9.17
N SER A 91 14.37 -15.45 -7.90
CA SER A 91 14.13 -16.44 -6.85
C SER A 91 12.65 -16.82 -6.71
N ARG A 92 11.76 -15.83 -6.75
CA ARG A 92 10.32 -16.04 -6.62
C ARG A 92 9.69 -16.67 -7.86
N ALA A 93 10.16 -16.31 -9.05
CA ALA A 93 9.76 -16.93 -10.32
C ALA A 93 10.14 -18.41 -10.34
N LYS A 94 11.40 -18.72 -9.99
CA LYS A 94 11.89 -20.09 -9.87
C LYS A 94 11.07 -20.92 -8.88
N ALA A 95 10.76 -20.39 -7.72
CA ALA A 95 9.94 -21.07 -6.70
C ALA A 95 8.50 -21.36 -7.14
N ARG A 96 8.04 -20.77 -8.25
CA ARG A 96 6.73 -20.97 -8.88
C ARG A 96 6.80 -21.66 -10.23
N GLU A 97 8.00 -22.07 -10.64
CA GLU A 97 8.26 -22.74 -11.90
C GLU A 97 7.79 -21.95 -13.13
N VAL A 98 7.95 -20.61 -13.08
CA VAL A 98 7.62 -19.69 -14.16
C VAL A 98 8.80 -18.79 -14.51
N SER A 99 8.77 -18.17 -15.68
CA SER A 99 9.74 -17.13 -16.06
C SER A 99 9.57 -15.86 -15.20
N THR A 100 10.58 -15.00 -15.18
CA THR A 100 10.51 -13.70 -14.49
C THR A 100 9.44 -12.80 -15.09
N ASP A 101 9.23 -12.86 -16.40
CA ASP A 101 8.19 -12.11 -17.10
C ASP A 101 6.80 -12.61 -16.70
N GLU A 102 6.55 -13.89 -16.75
CA GLU A 102 5.29 -14.50 -16.30
C GLU A 102 5.00 -14.18 -14.82
N TYR A 103 6.05 -14.22 -13.98
CA TYR A 103 5.89 -13.84 -12.57
C TYR A 103 5.44 -12.38 -12.40
N MET A 104 6.04 -11.44 -13.12
CA MET A 104 5.72 -10.01 -13.02
C MET A 104 4.37 -9.67 -13.66
N ARG A 105 3.97 -10.39 -14.71
CA ARG A 105 2.71 -10.21 -15.43
C ARG A 105 1.58 -11.14 -14.96
N GLY A 106 1.77 -11.87 -13.89
CA GLY A 106 0.80 -12.83 -13.34
C GLY A 106 -0.40 -12.15 -12.67
N ASN A 107 -1.18 -11.39 -13.44
CA ASN A 107 -2.41 -10.71 -13.05
C ASN A 107 -3.44 -10.79 -14.20
N LEU A 108 -4.68 -10.31 -13.99
CA LEU A 108 -5.75 -10.37 -14.99
C LEU A 108 -5.47 -9.57 -16.26
N LEU A 109 -4.72 -8.47 -16.15
CA LEU A 109 -4.34 -7.65 -17.30
C LEU A 109 -3.17 -8.25 -18.10
N LEU A 110 -2.54 -9.32 -17.59
CA LEU A 110 -1.34 -9.92 -18.18
C LEU A 110 -0.24 -8.90 -18.47
N ASN A 111 -0.11 -7.91 -17.61
CA ASN A 111 0.81 -6.79 -17.77
C ASN A 111 1.52 -6.46 -16.46
N GLU A 112 2.77 -6.05 -16.55
CA GLU A 112 3.56 -5.63 -15.37
C GLU A 112 3.04 -4.30 -14.84
N VAL A 113 2.77 -4.24 -13.52
CA VAL A 113 2.44 -2.99 -12.83
C VAL A 113 3.73 -2.25 -12.50
N LYS A 114 3.79 -1.00 -12.87
CA LYS A 114 4.97 -0.13 -12.72
C LYS A 114 4.81 0.85 -11.56
N ALA A 115 5.92 1.45 -11.16
CA ALA A 115 5.92 2.49 -10.13
C ALA A 115 5.05 3.69 -10.49
N GLU A 116 4.98 4.04 -11.77
CA GLU A 116 4.14 5.12 -12.29
C GLU A 116 2.64 4.86 -12.07
N ASP A 117 2.19 3.60 -12.18
CA ASP A 117 0.79 3.23 -11.94
C ASP A 117 0.43 3.47 -10.48
N VAL A 118 1.34 3.12 -9.57
CA VAL A 118 1.19 3.36 -8.13
C VAL A 118 1.23 4.85 -7.81
N ALA A 119 2.14 5.60 -8.43
CA ALA A 119 2.25 7.05 -8.27
C ALA A 119 0.98 7.77 -8.72
N ASN A 120 0.38 7.36 -9.85
CA ASN A 120 -0.89 7.89 -10.33
C ASN A 120 -2.04 7.66 -9.34
N ALA A 121 -2.07 6.48 -8.69
CA ALA A 121 -3.04 6.19 -7.64
C ALA A 121 -2.88 7.10 -6.41
N PHE A 122 -1.66 7.33 -5.97
CA PHE A 122 -1.37 8.27 -4.88
C PHE A 122 -1.77 9.71 -5.25
N PHE A 123 -1.42 10.14 -6.46
CA PHE A 123 -1.80 11.45 -6.95
C PHE A 123 -3.33 11.63 -6.99
N HIS A 124 -4.04 10.64 -7.52
CA HIS A 124 -5.51 10.64 -7.51
C HIS A 124 -6.08 10.82 -6.09
N LEU A 125 -5.60 10.04 -5.14
CA LEU A 125 -6.05 10.15 -3.74
C LEU A 125 -5.68 11.49 -3.09
N ALA A 126 -4.54 12.07 -3.47
CA ALA A 126 -4.11 13.38 -2.96
C ALA A 126 -5.09 14.49 -3.37
N VAL A 127 -5.53 14.49 -4.64
CA VAL A 127 -6.40 15.55 -5.19
C VAL A 127 -7.90 15.30 -4.97
N SER A 128 -8.31 14.08 -4.62
CA SER A 128 -9.71 13.68 -4.43
C SER A 128 -10.24 14.17 -3.10
N LYS A 129 -10.74 15.41 -3.05
CA LYS A 129 -11.15 16.14 -1.83
C LYS A 129 -12.28 15.50 -1.03
N LYS A 130 -13.05 14.60 -1.60
CA LYS A 130 -14.19 13.93 -0.96
C LYS A 130 -13.94 12.45 -0.69
N THR A 131 -12.68 12.00 -0.76
CA THR A 131 -12.28 10.61 -0.54
C THR A 131 -11.46 10.49 0.74
N THR A 132 -11.93 9.70 1.69
CA THR A 132 -11.21 9.33 2.91
C THR A 132 -11.57 7.90 3.34
N GLY A 133 -10.67 7.19 3.99
CA GLY A 133 -10.84 5.78 4.37
C GLY A 133 -10.73 4.81 3.19
N ALA A 134 -10.41 5.30 2.00
CA ALA A 134 -10.32 4.48 0.79
C ALA A 134 -8.95 3.78 0.68
N ILE A 135 -9.01 2.53 0.21
CA ILE A 135 -7.81 1.74 -0.14
C ILE A 135 -7.91 1.42 -1.63
N LEU A 136 -7.05 2.05 -2.42
CA LEU A 136 -6.99 1.85 -3.85
C LEU A 136 -6.00 0.73 -4.18
N THR A 137 -6.48 -0.34 -4.83
CA THR A 137 -5.63 -1.47 -5.22
C THR A 137 -5.07 -1.25 -6.61
N VAL A 138 -3.75 -1.42 -6.74
CA VAL A 138 -2.98 -1.29 -7.99
C VAL A 138 -2.12 -2.55 -8.15
N ASP A 139 -2.68 -3.59 -8.74
CA ASP A 139 -2.05 -4.91 -8.87
C ASP A 139 -2.36 -5.61 -10.21
N GLY A 140 -2.99 -4.91 -11.14
CA GLY A 140 -3.41 -5.46 -12.43
C GLY A 140 -4.51 -6.53 -12.31
N GLY A 141 -5.19 -6.61 -11.17
CA GLY A 141 -6.15 -7.68 -10.87
C GLY A 141 -5.44 -8.99 -10.53
N ASN A 142 -4.48 -8.97 -9.60
CA ASN A 142 -3.80 -10.17 -9.16
C ASN A 142 -4.74 -11.06 -8.34
N ILE A 143 -5.23 -12.14 -8.95
CA ILE A 143 -6.18 -13.08 -8.33
C ILE A 143 -5.61 -13.69 -7.03
N ALA A 144 -4.31 -13.92 -6.96
CA ALA A 144 -3.64 -14.41 -5.75
C ALA A 144 -3.67 -13.37 -4.59
N ALA A 145 -3.97 -12.10 -4.90
CA ALA A 145 -4.16 -11.03 -3.93
C ALA A 145 -5.64 -10.78 -3.59
N SER A 146 -6.56 -11.50 -4.21
CA SER A 146 -7.99 -11.37 -3.91
C SER A 146 -8.29 -11.80 -2.46
N LEU A 147 -9.23 -11.14 -1.84
CA LEU A 147 -9.79 -11.59 -0.55
C LEU A 147 -10.41 -12.98 -0.72
N ARG A 148 -10.13 -13.86 0.20
CA ARG A 148 -10.67 -15.22 0.26
C ARG A 148 -11.67 -15.31 1.39
#